data_b584250cedbe63d8ab57bd5b36c50b41
#
_entry.id   b584250cedbe63d8ab57bd5b36c50b41
#
_cell.length_a   1.000
_cell.length_b   1.000
_cell.length_c   1.000
_cell.angle_alpha   90.00
_cell.angle_beta   90.00
_cell.angle_gamma   90.00
#
_symmetry.space_group_name_H-M   'P 1'
#
loop_
_entity.id
_entity.type
_entity.pdbx_description
1 polymer ?
#
loop_
_entity_poly.entity_id
_entity_poly.type
_entity_poly.pdbx_seq_one_letter_code
_entity_poly.pdbx_strand_id
1 'polypeptide(L)'
;MTFNKEKDLMSAWLHLLGLGLSIAGTVLLIIRGAGMTPWHVVSYAIFGATMIALYAASSTYHLFYISDKVHGILRKIDHIMIFMLIAGTYTPICLVTLHGAWGWVLFGIAW
;
A
#
# COMPACT_ATOMS: atom_id res chain seq x y z
N MET A 1 -10.54 -12.90 19.05
CA MET A 1 -10.62 -13.37 17.66
C MET A 1 -9.87 -14.69 17.54
N THR A 2 -10.57 -15.72 17.12
CA THR A 2 -9.97 -17.05 17.02
C THR A 2 -9.16 -17.16 15.74
N PHE A 3 -7.92 -17.64 15.85
CA PHE A 3 -7.07 -17.86 14.69
C PHE A 3 -7.60 -19.08 13.91
N ASN A 4 -7.98 -18.88 12.65
CA ASN A 4 -8.40 -19.95 11.77
C ASN A 4 -7.28 -20.17 10.73
N LYS A 5 -6.53 -21.25 10.89
CA LYS A 5 -5.35 -21.55 10.11
C LYS A 5 -5.65 -21.66 8.61
N GLU A 6 -6.72 -22.34 8.23
CA GLU A 6 -7.07 -22.53 6.81
C GLU A 6 -7.48 -21.23 6.14
N LYS A 7 -8.34 -20.46 6.80
CA LYS A 7 -8.83 -19.19 6.30
C LYS A 7 -7.70 -18.15 6.21
N ASP A 8 -6.86 -18.09 7.23
CA ASP A 8 -5.73 -17.17 7.26
C ASP A 8 -4.66 -17.56 6.23
N LEU A 9 -4.45 -18.86 6.02
CA LEU A 9 -3.50 -19.33 5.02
C LEU A 9 -3.95 -18.95 3.60
N MET A 10 -5.25 -19.12 3.30
CA MET A 10 -5.81 -18.70 2.02
C MET A 10 -5.68 -17.18 1.83
N SER A 11 -6.03 -16.41 2.85
CA SER A 11 -5.88 -14.96 2.82
C SER A 11 -4.42 -14.55 2.60
N ALA A 12 -3.48 -15.23 3.25
CA ALA A 12 -2.05 -14.98 3.10
C ALA A 12 -1.59 -15.22 1.66
N TRP A 13 -2.03 -16.30 1.03
CA TRP A 13 -1.69 -16.59 -0.36
C TRP A 13 -2.24 -15.53 -1.31
N LEU A 14 -3.49 -15.11 -1.10
CA LEU A 14 -4.10 -14.05 -1.91
C LEU A 14 -3.36 -12.73 -1.75
N HIS A 15 -2.93 -12.41 -0.53
CA HIS A 15 -2.16 -11.19 -0.26
C HIS A 15 -0.74 -11.27 -0.82
N LEU A 16 -0.12 -12.45 -0.83
CA LEU A 16 1.18 -12.64 -1.48
C LEU A 16 1.08 -12.46 -2.99
N LEU A 17 0.01 -12.95 -3.60
CA LEU A 17 -0.26 -12.71 -5.02
C LEU A 17 -0.44 -11.22 -5.26
N GLY A 18 -1.21 -10.54 -4.42
CA GLY A 18 -1.39 -9.09 -4.48
C GLY A 18 -0.07 -8.34 -4.32
N LEU A 19 0.82 -8.80 -3.42
CA LEU A 19 2.14 -8.22 -3.25
C LEU A 19 2.97 -8.32 -4.52
N GLY A 20 3.02 -9.49 -5.14
CA GLY A 20 3.73 -9.68 -6.40
C GLY A 20 3.19 -8.81 -7.51
N LEU A 21 1.87 -8.73 -7.66
CA LEU A 21 1.22 -7.86 -8.63
C LEU A 21 1.47 -6.38 -8.33
N SER A 22 1.53 -5.99 -7.05
CA SER A 22 1.83 -4.61 -6.64
C SER A 22 3.25 -4.21 -7.03
N ILE A 23 4.21 -5.09 -6.84
CA ILE A 23 5.60 -4.85 -7.24
C ILE A 23 5.70 -4.69 -8.76
N ALA A 24 5.10 -5.60 -9.51
CA ALA A 24 5.08 -5.55 -10.97
C ALA A 24 4.37 -4.28 -11.46
N GLY A 25 3.21 -3.96 -10.91
CA GLY A 25 2.46 -2.77 -11.26
C GLY A 25 3.22 -1.48 -10.95
N THR A 26 3.90 -1.41 -9.81
CA THR A 26 4.71 -0.25 -9.42
C THR A 26 5.86 -0.04 -10.39
N VAL A 27 6.56 -1.11 -10.76
CA VAL A 27 7.65 -1.03 -11.75
C VAL A 27 7.13 -0.51 -13.08
N LEU A 28 6.00 -1.03 -13.56
CA LEU A 28 5.39 -0.58 -14.81
C LEU A 28 4.97 0.89 -14.75
N LEU A 29 4.39 1.33 -13.63
CA LEU A 29 4.00 2.73 -13.45
C LEU A 29 5.22 3.66 -13.47
N ILE A 30 6.29 3.27 -12.80
CA ILE A 30 7.52 4.07 -12.74
C ILE A 30 8.15 4.14 -14.13
N ILE A 31 8.20 3.03 -14.87
CA ILE A 31 8.74 3.00 -16.23
C ILE A 31 7.93 3.92 -17.13
N ARG A 32 6.62 3.89 -17.05
CA ARG A 32 5.76 4.78 -17.82
C ARG A 32 5.92 6.23 -17.40
N GLY A 33 5.96 6.47 -16.10
CA GLY A 33 6.12 7.80 -15.53
C GLY A 33 7.46 8.44 -15.88
N ALA A 34 8.50 7.65 -16.09
CA ALA A 34 9.82 8.14 -16.47
C ALA A 34 9.82 8.88 -17.82
N GLY A 35 8.87 8.54 -18.70
CA GLY A 35 8.69 9.25 -19.98
C GLY A 35 7.81 10.48 -19.89
N MET A 36 7.34 10.81 -18.70
CA MET A 36 6.45 11.95 -18.44
C MET A 36 7.17 13.00 -17.59
N THR A 37 6.51 13.53 -16.55
CA THR A 37 7.10 14.51 -15.65
C THR A 37 7.65 13.84 -14.40
N PRO A 38 8.61 14.50 -13.67
CA PRO A 38 9.06 14.00 -12.37
C PRO A 38 7.92 13.80 -11.37
N TRP A 39 6.85 14.58 -11.47
CA TRP A 39 5.67 14.44 -10.62
C TRP A 39 5.02 13.08 -10.77
N HIS A 40 4.99 12.52 -11.99
CA HIS A 40 4.47 11.18 -12.24
C HIS A 40 5.32 10.13 -11.53
N VAL A 41 6.64 10.21 -11.65
CA VAL A 41 7.55 9.23 -11.04
C VAL A 41 7.41 9.23 -9.51
N VAL A 42 7.45 10.42 -8.90
CA VAL A 42 7.37 10.57 -7.46
C VAL A 42 6.00 10.05 -6.94
N SER A 43 4.92 10.46 -7.61
CA SER A 43 3.56 10.05 -7.22
C SER A 43 3.36 8.56 -7.33
N TYR A 44 3.82 7.94 -8.41
CA TYR A 44 3.68 6.51 -8.61
C TYR A 44 4.56 5.72 -7.65
N ALA A 45 5.74 6.25 -7.31
CA ALA A 45 6.61 5.62 -6.31
C ALA A 45 5.96 5.62 -4.94
N ILE A 46 5.35 6.73 -4.52
CA ILE A 46 4.65 6.83 -3.23
C ILE A 46 3.44 5.90 -3.22
N PHE A 47 2.62 5.92 -4.25
CA PHE A 47 1.46 5.03 -4.38
C PHE A 47 1.87 3.57 -4.31
N GLY A 48 2.88 3.19 -5.12
CA GLY A 48 3.38 1.82 -5.16
C GLY A 48 3.97 1.37 -3.83
N ALA A 49 4.72 2.24 -3.17
CA ALA A 49 5.33 1.94 -1.88
C ALA A 49 4.26 1.66 -0.81
N THR A 50 3.19 2.48 -0.77
CA THR A 50 2.09 2.25 0.18
C THR A 50 1.33 0.97 -0.12
N MET A 51 1.11 0.65 -1.39
CA MET A 51 0.44 -0.58 -1.81
C MET A 51 1.28 -1.82 -1.46
N ILE A 52 2.56 -1.80 -1.75
CA ILE A 52 3.48 -2.89 -1.41
C ILE A 52 3.55 -3.07 0.11
N ALA A 53 3.66 -1.98 0.86
CA ALA A 53 3.70 -2.02 2.32
C ALA A 53 2.43 -2.63 2.91
N LEU A 54 1.26 -2.28 2.37
CA LEU A 54 -0.01 -2.86 2.82
C LEU A 54 -0.03 -4.37 2.61
N TYR A 55 0.28 -4.84 1.39
CA TYR A 55 0.24 -6.26 1.10
C TYR A 55 1.31 -7.02 1.87
N ALA A 56 2.49 -6.44 2.07
CA ALA A 56 3.54 -7.07 2.87
C ALA A 56 3.11 -7.19 4.34
N ALA A 57 2.56 -6.13 4.92
CA ALA A 57 2.09 -6.14 6.30
C ALA A 57 0.94 -7.13 6.50
N SER A 58 -0.02 -7.13 5.56
CA SER A 58 -1.16 -8.02 5.61
C SER A 58 -0.76 -9.48 5.45
N SER A 59 0.16 -9.77 4.53
CA SER A 59 0.69 -11.13 4.34
C SER A 59 1.39 -11.62 5.60
N THR A 60 2.19 -10.77 6.23
CA THR A 60 2.87 -11.10 7.48
C THR A 60 1.86 -11.38 8.59
N TYR A 61 0.83 -10.56 8.70
CA TYR A 61 -0.23 -10.74 9.70
C TYR A 61 -0.93 -12.10 9.54
N HIS A 62 -1.21 -12.51 8.30
CA HIS A 62 -1.91 -13.76 8.03
C HIS A 62 -1.01 -15.00 8.05
N LEU A 63 0.27 -14.86 7.71
CA LEU A 63 1.21 -15.99 7.66
C LEU A 63 1.82 -16.34 9.00
N PHE A 64 2.16 -15.34 9.80
CA PHE A 64 2.94 -15.54 11.00
C PHE A 64 2.09 -15.33 12.25
N TYR A 65 1.98 -16.39 13.04
CA TYR A 65 1.41 -16.32 14.37
C TYR A 65 2.47 -16.78 15.37
N ILE A 66 3.07 -15.81 16.07
CA ILE A 66 4.11 -16.08 17.06
C ILE A 66 3.51 -16.07 18.47
N SER A 67 2.73 -15.03 18.78
CA SER A 67 2.04 -14.88 20.06
C SER A 67 0.86 -13.94 19.89
N ASP A 68 -0.06 -13.95 20.86
CA ASP A 68 -1.21 -13.05 20.83
C ASP A 68 -0.79 -11.57 20.79
N LYS A 69 0.28 -11.24 21.53
CA LYS A 69 0.80 -9.87 21.56
C LYS A 69 1.33 -9.45 20.19
N VAL A 70 2.16 -10.28 19.56
CA VAL A 70 2.73 -9.99 18.24
C VAL A 70 1.63 -9.94 17.19
N HIS A 71 0.69 -10.88 17.24
CA HIS A 71 -0.44 -10.92 16.31
C HIS A 71 -1.30 -9.65 16.43
N GLY A 72 -1.53 -9.15 17.64
CA GLY A 72 -2.22 -7.89 17.87
C GLY A 72 -1.49 -6.68 17.29
N ILE A 73 -0.17 -6.66 17.38
CA ILE A 73 0.65 -5.60 16.80
C ILE A 73 0.59 -5.64 15.27
N LEU A 74 0.72 -6.82 14.67
CA LEU A 74 0.63 -7.00 13.23
C LEU A 74 -0.75 -6.58 12.69
N ARG A 75 -1.80 -6.88 13.45
CA ARG A 75 -3.16 -6.46 13.10
C ARG A 75 -3.30 -4.95 13.07
N LYS A 76 -2.71 -4.26 14.05
CA LYS A 76 -2.71 -2.79 14.08
C LYS A 76 -1.94 -2.21 12.90
N ILE A 77 -0.77 -2.76 12.58
CA ILE A 77 0.04 -2.34 11.44
C ILE A 77 -0.75 -2.53 10.14
N ASP A 78 -1.41 -3.66 9.96
CA ASP A 78 -2.23 -3.92 8.78
C ASP A 78 -3.32 -2.85 8.61
N HIS A 79 -4.02 -2.48 9.69
CA HIS A 79 -5.04 -1.44 9.64
C HIS A 79 -4.45 -0.06 9.34
N ILE A 80 -3.30 0.26 9.92
CA ILE A 80 -2.60 1.52 9.64
C ILE A 80 -2.22 1.61 8.17
N MET A 81 -1.76 0.51 7.58
CA MET A 81 -1.36 0.48 6.18
C MET A 81 -2.53 0.73 5.23
N ILE A 82 -3.77 0.38 5.62
CA ILE A 82 -4.96 0.71 4.82
C ILE A 82 -5.11 2.23 4.70
N PHE A 83 -4.95 2.95 5.80
CA PHE A 83 -5.00 4.42 5.77
C PHE A 83 -3.84 5.02 4.99
N MET A 84 -2.66 4.43 5.11
CA MET A 84 -1.49 4.84 4.32
C MET A 84 -1.73 4.65 2.83
N LEU A 85 -2.38 3.55 2.43
CA LEU A 85 -2.70 3.31 1.03
C LEU A 85 -3.73 4.32 0.50
N ILE A 86 -4.71 4.70 1.32
CA ILE A 86 -5.69 5.73 0.93
C ILE A 86 -4.95 7.03 0.61
N ALA A 87 -4.07 7.48 1.50
CA ALA A 87 -3.27 8.68 1.26
C ALA A 87 -2.36 8.52 0.04
N GLY A 88 -1.74 7.34 -0.13
CA GLY A 88 -0.92 7.03 -1.28
C GLY A 88 -1.68 7.08 -2.60
N THR A 89 -2.94 6.64 -2.60
CA THR A 89 -3.83 6.70 -3.77
C THR A 89 -4.14 8.14 -4.16
N TYR A 90 -4.33 9.03 -3.16
CA TYR A 90 -4.55 10.45 -3.42
C TYR A 90 -3.31 11.15 -3.96
N THR A 91 -2.12 10.61 -3.71
CA THR A 91 -0.86 11.26 -4.12
C THR A 91 -0.77 11.51 -5.62
N PRO A 92 -0.98 10.50 -6.51
CA PRO A 92 -0.98 10.79 -7.96
C PRO A 92 -2.08 11.76 -8.36
N ILE A 93 -3.26 11.66 -7.76
CA ILE A 93 -4.39 12.54 -8.06
C ILE A 93 -4.01 13.98 -7.73
N CYS A 94 -3.42 14.21 -6.56
CA CYS A 94 -3.07 15.54 -6.09
C CYS A 94 -1.87 16.14 -6.84
N LEU A 95 -0.84 15.33 -7.08
CA LEU A 95 0.42 15.84 -7.63
C LEU A 95 0.44 15.84 -9.16
N VAL A 96 -0.33 15.00 -9.82
CA VAL A 96 -0.35 14.88 -11.28
C VAL A 96 -1.62 15.50 -11.85
N THR A 97 -2.78 14.99 -11.48
CA THR A 97 -4.05 15.38 -12.07
C THR A 97 -4.47 16.79 -11.67
N LEU A 98 -4.47 17.08 -10.38
CA LEU A 98 -4.86 18.41 -9.88
C LEU A 98 -3.74 19.42 -9.94
N HIS A 99 -2.53 19.01 -9.71
CA HIS A 99 -1.30 19.78 -9.73
C HIS A 99 -1.45 21.29 -9.49
N GLY A 100 -0.76 21.81 -8.50
CA GLY A 100 -0.86 23.23 -8.11
C GLY A 100 -1.34 23.39 -6.68
N ALA A 101 -1.81 24.59 -6.34
CA ALA A 101 -2.19 24.93 -4.95
C ALA A 101 -3.25 23.99 -4.38
N TRP A 102 -4.30 23.67 -5.15
CA TRP A 102 -5.35 22.77 -4.71
C TRP A 102 -4.84 21.34 -4.52
N GLY A 103 -3.95 20.89 -5.41
CA GLY A 103 -3.33 19.57 -5.27
C GLY A 103 -2.53 19.47 -3.98
N TRP A 104 -1.75 20.48 -3.64
CA TRP A 104 -0.97 20.49 -2.41
C TRP A 104 -1.83 20.54 -1.17
N VAL A 105 -2.92 21.31 -1.19
CA VAL A 105 -3.85 21.38 -0.07
C VAL A 105 -4.47 20.00 0.20
N LEU A 106 -4.98 19.36 -0.84
CA LEU A 106 -5.60 18.02 -0.70
C LEU A 106 -4.57 16.96 -0.31
N PHE A 107 -3.36 17.04 -0.85
CA PHE A 107 -2.26 16.17 -0.47
C PHE A 107 -1.96 16.26 1.04
N GLY A 108 -1.88 17.47 1.56
CA GLY A 108 -1.66 17.69 2.99
C GLY A 108 -2.80 17.19 3.86
N ILE A 109 -4.05 17.33 3.39
CA ILE A 109 -5.22 16.81 4.10
C ILE A 109 -5.23 15.28 4.12
N ALA A 110 -4.87 14.65 2.99
CA ALA A 110 -4.86 13.18 2.89
C ALA A 110 -3.77 12.56 3.76
N TRP A 111 -2.61 13.18 3.82
CA TRP A 111 -1.51 12.74 4.66
C TRP A 111 -1.55 13.40 6.02
#